data_6dbe2321495a21e3110feb0a8fcd231b
#
_entry.id   6dbe2321495a21e3110feb0a8fcd231b
#
_cell.length_a   1.000
_cell.length_b   1.000
_cell.length_c   1.000
_cell.angle_alpha   90.00
_cell.angle_beta   90.00
_cell.angle_gamma   90.00
#
_symmetry.space_group_name_H-M   'P 1'
#
loop_
_entity.id
_entity.type
_entity.pdbx_description
1 polymer ?
#
loop_
_entity_poly.entity_id
_entity_poly.type
_entity_poly.pdbx_seq_one_letter_code
_entity_poly.pdbx_strand_id
1 'polypeptide(L)'
;MNKVKGMTYSPNFETTVKGGLPVGVVIESYIPYRPPTWWEPPEGPEIEWFFIDSKGYRADWLLDQLTENEVDHVETELYDHCEEQRRLGDY
;
A
#
# COMPACT_ATOMS: atom_id res chain seq x y z
N MET A 1 -18.46 2.52 -22.25
CA MET A 1 -18.04 2.58 -21.93
C MET A 1 -17.66 2.22 -21.07
N ASN A 2 -17.21 1.78 -21.11
CA ASN A 2 -16.79 1.45 -20.41
C ASN A 2 -16.39 1.62 -19.50
N LYS A 3 -16.61 1.80 -19.38
CA LYS A 3 -16.43 2.02 -18.48
C LYS A 3 -15.53 1.59 -17.43
N VAL A 4 -15.28 0.65 -17.19
CA VAL A 4 -14.31 0.04 -16.31
C VAL A 4 -12.97 0.72 -16.37
N LYS A 5 -12.54 1.01 -17.57
CA LYS A 5 -11.27 1.67 -17.74
C LYS A 5 -11.29 3.11 -17.23
N GLY A 6 -12.45 3.61 -16.94
CA GLY A 6 -12.56 4.93 -16.36
C GLY A 6 -12.57 4.95 -14.85
N MET A 7 -12.35 3.80 -14.23
CA MET A 7 -12.40 3.71 -12.78
C MET A 7 -11.23 4.44 -12.14
N THR A 8 -11.53 5.28 -11.18
CA THR A 8 -10.50 5.99 -10.43
C THR A 8 -10.58 5.63 -8.96
N TYR A 9 -9.50 5.91 -8.24
CA TYR A 9 -9.38 5.59 -6.83
C TYR A 9 -8.96 6.83 -6.06
N SER A 10 -9.31 6.86 -4.80
CA SER A 10 -8.80 7.87 -3.88
C SER A 10 -7.65 7.26 -3.08
N PRO A 11 -6.55 8.00 -2.92
CA PRO A 11 -5.41 7.43 -2.21
C PRO A 11 -5.69 7.30 -0.71
N ASN A 12 -5.22 6.21 -0.14
CA ASN A 12 -5.20 6.04 1.30
C ASN A 12 -3.96 6.68 1.90
N PHE A 13 -2.93 6.84 1.08
CA PHE A 13 -1.63 7.27 1.53
C PHE A 13 -0.92 7.92 0.34
N GLU A 14 -0.13 8.93 0.62
CA GLU A 14 0.64 9.61 -0.42
C GLU A 14 2.11 9.59 -0.05
N THR A 15 2.95 9.35 -1.04
CA THR A 15 4.39 9.31 -0.83
C THR A 15 5.08 9.81 -2.08
N THR A 16 6.40 9.83 -2.04
CA THR A 16 7.19 10.18 -3.22
C THR A 16 8.13 9.04 -3.55
N VAL A 17 8.39 8.89 -4.84
CA VAL A 17 9.31 7.86 -5.33
C VAL A 17 10.22 8.51 -6.36
N LYS A 18 11.25 7.78 -6.76
CA LYS A 18 12.17 8.21 -7.82
C LYS A 18 12.76 9.60 -7.56
N GLY A 19 13.05 9.86 -6.27
CA GLY A 19 13.70 11.11 -5.92
C GLY A 19 12.79 12.31 -5.81
N GLY A 20 11.46 12.10 -5.76
CA GLY A 20 10.57 13.22 -5.55
C GLY A 20 9.29 13.19 -6.35
N LEU A 21 9.05 12.14 -7.11
CA LEU A 21 7.80 12.02 -7.86
C LEU A 21 6.66 11.68 -6.90
N PRO A 22 5.68 12.59 -6.73
CA PRO A 22 4.58 12.29 -5.82
C PRO A 22 3.62 11.27 -6.43
N VAL A 23 3.18 10.33 -5.61
CA VAL A 23 2.24 9.28 -6.04
C VAL A 23 1.27 9.00 -4.93
N GLY A 24 0.09 8.52 -5.31
CA GLY A 24 -0.87 8.03 -4.35
C GLY A 24 -0.78 6.52 -4.25
N VAL A 25 -1.19 6.00 -3.12
CA VAL A 25 -1.20 4.57 -2.88
C VAL A 25 -2.58 4.19 -2.39
N VAL A 26 -3.13 3.13 -2.97
CA VAL A 26 -4.39 2.55 -2.51
C VAL A 26 -4.06 1.24 -1.81
N ILE A 27 -4.50 1.12 -0.58
CA ILE A 27 -4.29 -0.08 0.22
C ILE A 27 -5.55 -0.92 0.11
N GLU A 28 -5.42 -2.09 -0.52
CA GLU A 28 -6.58 -2.96 -0.71
C GLU A 28 -6.82 -3.85 0.50
N SER A 29 -5.76 -4.24 1.17
CA SER A 29 -5.90 -5.18 2.27
C SER A 29 -4.69 -5.06 3.18
N TYR A 30 -4.92 -5.12 4.47
CA TYR A 30 -3.85 -5.14 5.45
C TYR A 30 -4.18 -6.17 6.51
N ILE A 31 -3.27 -7.13 6.69
CA ILE A 31 -3.41 -8.17 7.69
C ILE A 31 -2.27 -7.98 8.68
N PRO A 32 -2.57 -7.61 9.93
CA PRO A 32 -1.50 -7.38 10.91
C PRO A 32 -0.84 -8.69 11.33
N TYR A 33 0.33 -8.57 11.95
CA TYR A 33 1.04 -9.70 12.48
C TYR A 33 0.13 -10.49 13.44
N ARG A 34 0.19 -11.79 13.33
CA ARG A 34 -0.54 -12.68 14.23
C ARG A 34 0.45 -13.55 14.99
N PRO A 35 0.39 -13.53 16.31
CA PRO A 35 1.29 -14.36 17.09
C PRO A 35 0.98 -15.85 16.92
N PRO A 36 1.96 -16.71 17.18
CA PRO A 36 1.72 -18.14 17.06
C PRO A 36 0.76 -18.66 18.13
N THR A 37 0.02 -19.69 17.76
CA THR A 37 -0.73 -20.46 18.73
C THR A 37 -0.05 -21.82 18.82
N TRP A 38 -0.50 -22.67 19.73
CA TRP A 38 0.18 -23.93 19.90
C TRP A 38 -0.07 -24.90 18.72
N TRP A 39 -1.03 -24.61 17.86
CA TRP A 39 -1.27 -25.44 16.66
C TRP A 39 -1.00 -24.70 15.36
N GLU A 40 -0.64 -23.44 15.42
CA GLU A 40 -0.39 -22.66 14.23
C GLU A 40 0.89 -21.84 14.39
N PRO A 41 1.70 -21.75 13.34
CA PRO A 41 2.88 -20.89 13.40
C PRO A 41 2.49 -19.42 13.34
N PRO A 42 3.42 -18.54 13.71
CA PRO A 42 3.14 -17.11 13.59
C PRO A 42 3.03 -16.70 12.13
N GLU A 43 2.21 -15.69 11.88
CA GLU A 43 2.08 -15.12 10.53
C GLU A 43 2.50 -13.67 10.58
N GLY A 44 3.38 -13.31 9.66
CA GLY A 44 3.82 -11.94 9.58
C GLY A 44 2.74 -11.06 8.96
N PRO A 45 2.92 -9.74 9.05
CA PRO A 45 1.95 -8.83 8.47
C PRO A 45 1.99 -8.91 6.96
N GLU A 46 0.83 -8.70 6.33
CA GLU A 46 0.71 -8.70 4.89
C GLU A 46 -0.07 -7.48 4.46
N ILE A 47 0.29 -6.94 3.31
CA ILE A 47 -0.37 -5.77 2.79
C ILE A 47 -0.49 -5.91 1.28
N GLU A 48 -1.66 -5.56 0.74
CA GLU A 48 -1.90 -5.50 -0.69
C GLU A 48 -2.21 -4.06 -1.07
N TRP A 49 -1.51 -3.57 -2.06
CA TRP A 49 -1.59 -2.15 -2.40
C TRP A 49 -1.18 -1.95 -3.85
N PHE A 50 -1.49 -0.79 -4.39
CA PHE A 50 -1.03 -0.40 -5.71
C PHE A 50 -0.89 1.12 -5.77
N PHE A 51 -0.12 1.57 -6.75
CA PHE A 51 0.05 3.00 -7.00
C PHE A 51 -1.07 3.52 -7.88
N ILE A 52 -1.39 4.80 -7.70
CA ILE A 52 -2.27 5.51 -8.61
C ILE A 52 -1.56 6.80 -9.04
N ASP A 53 -1.93 7.27 -10.24
CA ASP A 53 -1.36 8.51 -10.76
C ASP A 53 -2.12 9.71 -10.21
N SER A 54 -1.75 10.89 -10.70
CA SER A 54 -2.35 12.13 -10.21
C SER A 54 -3.85 12.22 -10.54
N LYS A 55 -4.30 11.43 -11.50
CA LYS A 55 -5.70 11.41 -11.88
C LYS A 55 -6.49 10.32 -11.19
N GLY A 56 -5.82 9.49 -10.40
CA GLY A 56 -6.48 8.43 -9.66
C GLY A 56 -6.53 7.10 -10.37
N TYR A 57 -5.88 6.98 -11.52
CA TYR A 57 -5.86 5.71 -12.25
C TYR A 57 -4.75 4.83 -11.75
N ARG A 58 -5.01 3.53 -11.74
CA ARG A 58 -4.03 2.55 -11.32
C ARG A 58 -2.78 2.65 -12.18
N ALA A 59 -1.63 2.69 -11.55
CA ALA A 59 -0.36 2.91 -12.23
C ALA A 59 0.63 1.79 -11.95
N ASP A 60 0.28 0.57 -12.35
CA ASP A 60 1.14 -0.59 -12.14
C ASP A 60 2.47 -0.44 -12.85
N TRP A 61 2.49 0.32 -13.96
CA TRP A 61 3.72 0.57 -14.70
C TRP A 61 4.78 1.24 -13.83
N LEU A 62 4.35 2.00 -12.86
CA LEU A 62 5.29 2.71 -11.99
C LEU A 62 6.06 1.73 -11.11
N LEU A 63 5.39 0.70 -10.64
CA LEU A 63 6.02 -0.30 -9.79
C LEU A 63 7.17 -0.98 -10.55
N ASP A 64 7.00 -1.21 -11.83
CA ASP A 64 8.02 -1.84 -12.65
C ASP A 64 9.26 -0.95 -12.81
N GLN A 65 9.12 0.34 -12.59
CA GLN A 65 10.23 1.27 -12.76
C GLN A 65 11.01 1.51 -11.48
N LEU A 66 10.55 0.98 -10.36
CA LEU A 66 11.19 1.20 -9.07
C LEU A 66 12.19 0.08 -8.78
N THR A 67 13.24 0.45 -8.04
CA THR A 67 14.17 -0.55 -7.55
C THR A 67 13.54 -1.26 -6.34
N GLU A 68 14.14 -2.40 -5.97
CA GLU A 68 13.66 -3.11 -4.79
C GLU A 68 13.76 -2.27 -3.54
N ASN A 69 14.83 -1.46 -3.45
CA ASN A 69 15.00 -0.60 -2.28
C ASN A 69 13.90 0.44 -2.19
N GLU A 70 13.49 0.98 -3.32
CA GLU A 70 12.41 1.95 -3.33
C GLU A 70 11.09 1.30 -2.95
N VAL A 71 10.83 0.11 -3.46
CA VAL A 71 9.60 -0.60 -3.12
C VAL A 71 9.59 -0.94 -1.63
N ASP A 72 10.71 -1.41 -1.11
CA ASP A 72 10.82 -1.72 0.32
C ASP A 72 10.56 -0.49 1.17
N HIS A 73 11.08 0.65 0.74
CA HIS A 73 10.89 1.90 1.47
C HIS A 73 9.41 2.29 1.51
N VAL A 74 8.74 2.18 0.38
CA VAL A 74 7.32 2.48 0.30
C VAL A 74 6.53 1.53 1.19
N GLU A 75 6.86 0.24 1.13
CA GLU A 75 6.14 -0.74 1.94
C GLU A 75 6.35 -0.49 3.43
N THR A 76 7.56 -0.09 3.82
CA THR A 76 7.81 0.24 5.22
C THR A 76 6.94 1.40 5.66
N GLU A 77 6.83 2.42 4.82
CA GLU A 77 5.95 3.55 5.12
C GLU A 77 4.50 3.12 5.21
N LEU A 78 4.09 2.21 4.34
CA LEU A 78 2.71 1.73 4.35
C LEU A 78 2.40 0.93 5.60
N TYR A 79 3.31 0.07 6.02
CA TYR A 79 3.11 -0.67 7.26
C TYR A 79 3.01 0.26 8.45
N ASP A 80 3.87 1.27 8.50
CA ASP A 80 3.83 2.26 9.58
C ASP A 80 2.50 2.99 9.56
N HIS A 81 2.04 3.36 8.38
CA HIS A 81 0.75 4.06 8.25
C HIS A 81 -0.40 3.19 8.73
N CYS A 82 -0.41 1.93 8.31
CA CYS A 82 -1.49 1.02 8.69
C CYS A 82 -1.50 0.76 10.19
N GLU A 83 -0.31 0.59 10.77
CA GLU A 83 -0.24 0.37 12.21
C GLU A 83 -0.71 1.59 12.98
N GLU A 84 -0.36 2.76 12.50
CA GLU A 84 -0.79 3.98 13.16
C GLU A 84 -2.30 4.16 13.06
N GLN A 85 -2.86 3.91 11.88
CA GLN A 85 -4.31 4.00 11.72
C GLN A 85 -5.04 3.00 12.59
N ARG A 86 -4.49 1.80 12.66
CA ARG A 86 -5.07 0.75 13.49
C ARG A 86 -5.06 1.15 14.95
N ARG A 87 -3.95 1.72 15.42
CA ARG A 87 -3.83 2.14 16.80
C ARG A 87 -4.76 3.31 17.11
N LEU A 88 -4.86 4.27 16.18
CA LEU A 88 -5.72 5.43 16.38
C LEU A 88 -7.19 5.06 16.30
N GLY A 89 -7.51 4.08 15.49
CA GLY A 89 -8.89 3.66 15.32
C GLY A 89 -9.33 2.59 16.31
N ASP A 90 -8.44 2.21 17.20
CA ASP A 90 -8.72 1.15 18.16
C ASP A 90 -9.34 1.75 19.42
N TYR A 91 -10.57 1.46 19.63
CA TYR A 91 -11.27 1.99 20.81
C TYR A 91 -12.23 0.96 21.37
#